data_953cdb59abb1f7ce859c8df56c0206bd
#
_entry.id   953cdb59abb1f7ce859c8df56c0206bd
#
_cell.length_a   1.000
_cell.length_b   1.000
_cell.length_c   1.000
_cell.angle_alpha   90.00
_cell.angle_beta   90.00
_cell.angle_gamma   90.00
#
_symmetry.space_group_name_H-M   'P 1'
#
loop_
_entity.id
_entity.type
_entity.pdbx_description
1 polymer ?
#
loop_
_entity_poly.entity_id
_entity_poly.type
_entity_poly.pdbx_seq_one_letter_code
_entity_poly.pdbx_strand_id
1 'polypeptide(L)'
;MKNEVMKRDYSKLWTLFRSMFILSACTFGGGFVIVSLMKKKFVEELKWLEEDEMLDVTAITQSAPGPLPVNASVIIGYRMAGVAGSLTAILGTILPPMVIISVISLFYEQFRTNPYVATALQVMRAGVAAVIFDVVINLAQNVWNTKRILYIAMMIIAFAAAYLLDVSAMIVIFACLGIGLVDLLLTYRKKRKGEA
;
A
#
# COMPACT_ATOMS: atom_id res chain seq x y z
N MET A 1 -29.96 14.89 4.09
CA MET A 1 -28.97 14.42 5.09
C MET A 1 -29.70 13.42 5.96
N LYS A 2 -29.63 12.14 5.60
CA LYS A 2 -30.29 11.06 6.33
C LYS A 2 -29.36 10.54 7.43
N ASN A 3 -29.61 10.94 8.66
CA ASN A 3 -29.14 10.24 9.84
C ASN A 3 -29.93 8.93 9.99
N GLU A 4 -29.65 7.95 9.19
CA GLU A 4 -30.04 6.59 9.52
C GLU A 4 -29.04 6.11 10.58
N VAL A 5 -29.52 6.04 11.79
CA VAL A 5 -28.89 5.34 12.92
C VAL A 5 -28.59 3.92 12.42
N MET A 6 -27.32 3.68 12.10
CA MET A 6 -26.85 2.37 11.64
C MET A 6 -27.14 1.35 12.74
N LYS A 7 -28.18 0.57 12.59
CA LYS A 7 -28.37 -0.65 13.38
C LYS A 7 -27.06 -1.45 13.25
N ARG A 8 -26.42 -1.74 14.38
CA ARG A 8 -25.25 -2.62 14.44
C ARG A 8 -25.66 -3.98 13.90
N ASP A 9 -25.44 -4.18 12.62
CA ASP A 9 -25.68 -5.47 11.98
C ASP A 9 -24.46 -6.35 12.24
N TYR A 10 -24.52 -7.13 13.30
CA TYR A 10 -23.45 -8.05 13.68
C TYR A 10 -23.05 -9.01 12.55
N SER A 11 -24.01 -9.34 11.68
CA SER A 11 -23.75 -10.16 10.48
C SER A 11 -22.82 -9.46 9.49
N LYS A 12 -23.01 -8.16 9.29
CA LYS A 12 -22.13 -7.34 8.43
C LYS A 12 -20.73 -7.22 9.02
N LEU A 13 -20.61 -7.00 10.33
CA LEU A 13 -19.31 -6.91 11.00
C LEU A 13 -18.55 -8.23 10.91
N TRP A 14 -19.24 -9.36 11.09
CA TRP A 14 -18.61 -10.69 10.94
C TRP A 14 -18.15 -10.95 9.52
N THR A 15 -18.97 -10.62 8.53
CA THR A 15 -18.62 -10.73 7.11
C THR A 15 -17.43 -9.84 6.76
N LEU A 16 -17.38 -8.62 7.28
CA LEU A 16 -16.27 -7.69 7.13
C LEU A 16 -14.98 -8.25 7.72
N PHE A 17 -15.04 -8.70 8.98
CA PHE A 17 -13.90 -9.34 9.65
C PHE A 17 -13.36 -10.53 8.86
N ARG A 18 -14.24 -11.47 8.52
CA ARG A 18 -13.86 -12.67 7.77
C ARG A 18 -13.26 -12.34 6.40
N SER A 19 -13.84 -11.38 5.69
CA SER A 19 -13.33 -10.96 4.38
C SER A 19 -11.93 -10.36 4.50
N MET A 20 -11.71 -9.42 5.45
CA MET A 20 -10.42 -8.83 5.69
C MET A 20 -9.38 -9.86 6.16
N PHE A 21 -9.79 -10.79 7.02
CA PHE A 21 -8.93 -11.86 7.51
C PHE A 21 -8.44 -12.76 6.37
N ILE A 22 -9.34 -13.24 5.51
CA ILE A 22 -8.99 -14.11 4.38
C ILE A 22 -8.12 -13.36 3.37
N LEU A 23 -8.47 -12.12 3.05
CA LEU A 23 -7.68 -11.28 2.15
C LEU A 23 -6.26 -11.10 2.67
N SER A 24 -6.11 -10.79 3.97
CA SER A 24 -4.79 -10.61 4.57
C SER A 24 -4.00 -11.90 4.68
N ALA A 25 -4.65 -13.02 5.00
CA ALA A 25 -3.98 -14.32 5.12
C ALA A 25 -3.49 -14.91 3.80
N CYS A 26 -4.23 -14.65 2.71
CA CYS A 26 -4.00 -15.28 1.41
C CYS A 26 -3.33 -14.35 0.38
N THR A 27 -3.06 -13.09 0.73
CA THR A 27 -2.49 -12.14 -0.23
C THR A 27 -0.98 -12.04 -0.11
N PHE A 28 -0.30 -12.33 -1.22
CA PHE A 28 1.12 -12.13 -1.41
C PHE A 28 1.33 -11.11 -2.54
N GLY A 29 2.37 -10.29 -2.47
CA GLY A 29 2.73 -9.38 -3.57
C GLY A 29 2.54 -7.88 -3.28
N GLY A 30 2.34 -7.49 -2.02
CA GLY A 30 2.38 -6.09 -1.61
C GLY A 30 1.02 -5.39 -1.52
N GLY A 31 1.05 -4.13 -1.06
CA GLY A 31 -0.15 -3.38 -0.69
C GLY A 31 -1.13 -3.11 -1.84
N PHE A 32 -0.64 -2.95 -3.07
CA PHE A 32 -1.51 -2.73 -4.23
C PHE A 32 -2.33 -3.96 -4.62
N VAL A 33 -1.74 -5.15 -4.48
CA VAL A 33 -2.43 -6.41 -4.78
C VAL A 33 -3.62 -6.59 -3.84
N ILE A 34 -3.42 -6.35 -2.54
CA ILE A 34 -4.51 -6.53 -1.57
C ILE A 34 -5.63 -5.48 -1.78
N VAL A 35 -5.30 -4.24 -2.17
CA VAL A 35 -6.31 -3.22 -2.49
C VAL A 35 -7.13 -3.64 -3.72
N SER A 36 -6.50 -4.22 -4.74
CA SER A 36 -7.19 -4.76 -5.90
C SER A 36 -8.13 -5.93 -5.53
N LEU A 37 -7.69 -6.81 -4.62
CA LEU A 37 -8.53 -7.89 -4.10
C LEU A 37 -9.67 -7.38 -3.21
N MET A 38 -9.42 -6.29 -2.45
CA MET A 38 -10.48 -5.60 -1.72
C MET A 38 -11.53 -5.02 -2.67
N LYS A 39 -11.11 -4.40 -3.80
CA LYS A 39 -12.03 -3.96 -4.85
C LYS A 39 -12.90 -5.11 -5.33
N LYS A 40 -12.28 -6.22 -5.73
CA LYS A 40 -13.02 -7.40 -6.16
C LYS A 40 -14.02 -7.88 -5.09
N LYS A 41 -13.60 -7.93 -3.82
CA LYS A 41 -14.44 -8.43 -2.73
C LYS A 41 -15.60 -7.50 -2.40
N PHE A 42 -15.34 -6.20 -2.24
CA PHE A 42 -16.33 -5.26 -1.71
C PHE A 42 -17.16 -4.56 -2.79
N VAL A 43 -16.65 -4.43 -4.02
CA VAL A 43 -17.39 -3.85 -5.15
C VAL A 43 -18.08 -4.93 -5.96
N GLU A 44 -17.34 -5.95 -6.44
CA GLU A 44 -17.87 -6.91 -7.40
C GLU A 44 -18.70 -8.02 -6.72
N GLU A 45 -18.18 -8.62 -5.63
CA GLU A 45 -18.82 -9.76 -4.97
C GLU A 45 -19.90 -9.34 -3.97
N LEU A 46 -19.55 -8.50 -3.00
CA LEU A 46 -20.46 -8.07 -1.93
C LEU A 46 -21.33 -6.89 -2.33
N LYS A 47 -20.92 -6.11 -3.32
CA LYS A 47 -21.61 -4.89 -3.78
C LYS A 47 -21.91 -3.91 -2.64
N TRP A 48 -20.96 -3.78 -1.74
CA TRP A 48 -21.07 -2.87 -0.59
C TRP A 48 -20.52 -1.48 -0.90
N LEU A 49 -19.67 -1.36 -1.91
CA LEU A 49 -19.07 -0.12 -2.39
C LEU A 49 -19.30 0.02 -3.90
N GLU A 50 -19.41 1.24 -4.37
CA GLU A 50 -19.37 1.57 -5.79
C GLU A 50 -17.91 1.69 -6.27
N GLU A 51 -17.71 1.65 -7.60
CA GLU A 51 -16.37 1.77 -8.18
C GLU A 51 -15.69 3.09 -7.82
N ASP A 52 -16.42 4.19 -7.92
CA ASP A 52 -15.93 5.53 -7.61
C ASP A 52 -15.55 5.66 -6.13
N GLU A 53 -16.35 5.05 -5.25
CA GLU A 53 -16.01 5.01 -3.82
C GLU A 53 -14.72 4.23 -3.55
N MET A 54 -14.48 3.13 -4.27
CA MET A 54 -13.25 2.38 -4.13
C MET A 54 -12.04 3.10 -4.71
N LEU A 55 -12.22 3.91 -5.75
CA LEU A 55 -11.17 4.81 -6.25
C LEU A 55 -10.78 5.84 -5.20
N ASP A 56 -11.75 6.47 -4.53
CA ASP A 56 -11.50 7.38 -3.42
C ASP A 56 -10.75 6.70 -2.27
N VAL A 57 -11.20 5.50 -1.86
CA VAL A 57 -10.51 4.69 -0.84
C VAL A 57 -9.07 4.47 -1.22
N THR A 58 -8.81 4.11 -2.48
CA THR A 58 -7.46 3.85 -2.97
C THR A 58 -6.60 5.10 -2.95
N ALA A 59 -7.12 6.24 -3.40
CA ALA A 59 -6.41 7.51 -3.42
C ALA A 59 -6.05 7.99 -1.99
N ILE A 60 -7.00 7.93 -1.06
CA ILE A 60 -6.78 8.32 0.34
C ILE A 60 -5.78 7.37 1.00
N THR A 61 -5.91 6.06 0.75
CA THR A 61 -5.03 5.03 1.31
C THR A 61 -3.57 5.23 0.88
N GLN A 62 -3.35 5.63 -0.37
CA GLN A 62 -2.01 5.90 -0.91
C GLN A 62 -1.42 7.21 -0.35
N SER A 63 -2.26 8.16 0.00
CA SER A 63 -1.82 9.44 0.56
C SER A 63 -1.52 9.36 2.05
N ALA A 64 -2.07 8.38 2.76
CA ALA A 64 -1.88 8.20 4.19
C ALA A 64 -0.59 7.43 4.51
N PRO A 65 0.20 7.86 5.51
CA PRO A 65 1.38 7.12 5.94
C PRO A 65 0.96 5.79 6.59
N GLY A 66 1.73 4.72 6.31
CA GLY A 66 1.50 3.40 6.90
C GLY A 66 1.22 2.29 5.88
N PRO A 67 0.97 1.06 6.36
CA PRO A 67 0.69 -0.07 5.49
C PRO A 67 -0.62 0.11 4.71
N LEU A 68 -0.55 0.10 3.38
CA LEU A 68 -1.71 0.24 2.50
C LEU A 68 -2.91 -0.65 2.89
N PRO A 69 -2.73 -1.94 3.22
CA PRO A 69 -3.87 -2.79 3.60
C PRO A 69 -4.58 -2.32 4.87
N VAL A 70 -3.83 -1.82 5.86
CA VAL A 70 -4.40 -1.33 7.11
C VAL A 70 -5.14 -0.02 6.88
N ASN A 71 -4.54 0.92 6.15
CA ASN A 71 -5.20 2.18 5.80
C ASN A 71 -6.51 1.95 5.02
N ALA A 72 -6.49 1.03 4.03
CA ALA A 72 -7.69 0.66 3.29
C ALA A 72 -8.75 0.03 4.19
N SER A 73 -8.35 -0.85 5.11
CA SER A 73 -9.28 -1.50 6.03
C SER A 73 -9.96 -0.51 6.98
N VAL A 74 -9.25 0.53 7.43
CA VAL A 74 -9.82 1.62 8.23
C VAL A 74 -10.95 2.31 7.48
N ILE A 75 -10.69 2.71 6.23
CA ILE A 75 -11.63 3.51 5.45
C ILE A 75 -12.84 2.67 5.04
N ILE A 76 -12.61 1.46 4.52
CA ILE A 76 -13.70 0.54 4.15
C ILE A 76 -14.53 0.20 5.38
N GLY A 77 -13.89 -0.14 6.51
CA GLY A 77 -14.58 -0.45 7.75
C GLY A 77 -15.42 0.71 8.26
N TYR A 78 -14.90 1.94 8.19
CA TYR A 78 -15.62 3.14 8.60
C TYR A 78 -16.86 3.39 7.72
N ARG A 79 -16.75 3.22 6.42
CA ARG A 79 -17.89 3.36 5.49
C ARG A 79 -18.97 2.31 5.76
N MET A 80 -18.59 1.11 6.18
CA MET A 80 -19.54 0.00 6.42
C MET A 80 -20.28 0.10 7.75
N ALA A 81 -19.60 0.44 8.84
CA ALA A 81 -20.18 0.43 10.19
C ALA A 81 -19.53 1.45 11.15
N GLY A 82 -19.04 2.58 10.62
CA GLY A 82 -18.39 3.62 11.41
C GLY A 82 -17.17 3.10 12.17
N VAL A 83 -16.93 3.63 13.34
CA VAL A 83 -15.76 3.27 14.17
C VAL A 83 -15.70 1.78 14.50
N ALA A 84 -16.85 1.14 14.79
CA ALA A 84 -16.90 -0.30 15.06
C ALA A 84 -16.49 -1.12 13.83
N GLY A 85 -16.88 -0.69 12.61
CA GLY A 85 -16.46 -1.30 11.36
C GLY A 85 -14.97 -1.15 11.14
N SER A 86 -14.39 0.05 11.37
CA SER A 86 -12.94 0.27 11.26
C SER A 86 -12.16 -0.66 12.18
N LEU A 87 -12.52 -0.73 13.45
CA LEU A 87 -11.84 -1.60 14.42
C LEU A 87 -11.92 -3.08 14.01
N THR A 88 -13.09 -3.51 13.56
CA THR A 88 -13.32 -4.89 13.11
C THR A 88 -12.47 -5.21 11.86
N ALA A 89 -12.42 -4.30 10.90
CA ALA A 89 -11.64 -4.47 9.67
C ALA A 89 -10.13 -4.48 9.94
N ILE A 90 -9.64 -3.59 10.81
CA ILE A 90 -8.24 -3.55 11.23
C ILE A 90 -7.85 -4.85 11.89
N LEU A 91 -8.65 -5.33 12.86
CA LEU A 91 -8.38 -6.61 13.53
C LEU A 91 -8.33 -7.76 12.54
N GLY A 92 -9.28 -7.82 11.59
CA GLY A 92 -9.27 -8.83 10.53
C GLY A 92 -8.00 -8.77 9.67
N THR A 93 -7.49 -7.57 9.39
CA THR A 93 -6.30 -7.39 8.55
C THR A 93 -5.00 -7.70 9.29
N ILE A 94 -4.90 -7.37 10.58
CA ILE A 94 -3.65 -7.49 11.35
C ILE A 94 -3.49 -8.88 11.97
N LEU A 95 -4.58 -9.54 12.37
CA LEU A 95 -4.54 -10.83 13.06
C LEU A 95 -3.77 -11.93 12.28
N PRO A 96 -4.02 -12.17 10.98
CA PRO A 96 -3.34 -13.26 10.27
C PRO A 96 -1.81 -13.13 10.30
N PRO A 97 -1.20 -12.01 9.89
CA PRO A 97 0.25 -11.88 9.94
C PRO A 97 0.81 -11.93 11.37
N MET A 98 0.09 -11.37 12.36
CA MET A 98 0.53 -11.45 13.76
C MET A 98 0.54 -12.88 14.27
N VAL A 99 -0.50 -13.66 14.01
CA VAL A 99 -0.57 -15.06 14.42
C VAL A 99 0.54 -15.88 13.74
N ILE A 100 0.73 -15.70 12.43
CA ILE A 100 1.78 -16.42 11.68
C ILE A 100 3.16 -16.10 12.26
N ILE A 101 3.48 -14.82 12.47
CA ILE A 101 4.78 -14.41 13.01
C ILE A 101 4.95 -14.92 14.44
N SER A 102 3.90 -14.87 15.27
CA SER A 102 3.95 -15.37 16.65
C SER A 102 4.21 -16.86 16.70
N VAL A 103 3.54 -17.64 15.87
CA VAL A 103 3.76 -19.10 15.77
C VAL A 103 5.18 -19.41 15.31
N ILE A 104 5.66 -18.74 14.27
CA ILE A 104 7.02 -18.90 13.77
C ILE A 104 8.05 -18.52 14.85
N SER A 105 7.78 -17.47 15.62
CA SER A 105 8.66 -17.02 16.71
C SER A 105 8.80 -18.05 17.84
N LEU A 106 7.72 -18.77 18.18
CA LEU A 106 7.77 -19.83 19.21
C LEU A 106 8.68 -21.00 18.80
N PHE A 107 8.77 -21.28 17.52
CA PHE A 107 9.59 -22.38 16.98
C PHE A 107 10.86 -21.87 16.29
N TYR A 108 11.29 -20.64 16.58
CA TYR A 108 12.38 -19.97 15.86
C TYR A 108 13.69 -20.76 15.89
N GLU A 109 14.05 -21.35 17.02
CA GLU A 109 15.28 -22.15 17.16
C GLU A 109 15.25 -23.40 16.24
N GLN A 110 14.14 -24.12 16.20
CA GLN A 110 13.97 -25.28 15.33
C GLN A 110 13.93 -24.86 13.84
N PHE A 111 13.33 -23.73 13.54
CA PHE A 111 13.29 -23.20 12.17
C PHE A 111 14.68 -22.75 11.70
N ARG A 112 15.46 -22.10 12.57
CA ARG A 112 16.77 -21.57 12.23
C ARG A 112 17.81 -22.67 11.93
N THR A 113 17.76 -23.79 12.64
CA THR A 113 18.71 -24.89 12.53
C THR A 113 18.34 -25.90 11.44
N ASN A 114 17.12 -25.87 10.94
CA ASN A 114 16.66 -26.83 9.94
C ASN A 114 17.09 -26.41 8.51
N PRO A 115 17.91 -27.21 7.80
CA PRO A 115 18.39 -26.86 6.46
C PRO A 115 17.30 -26.75 5.41
N TYR A 116 16.20 -27.50 5.54
CA TYR A 116 15.06 -27.38 4.61
C TYR A 116 14.35 -26.06 4.76
N VAL A 117 14.17 -25.58 5.99
CA VAL A 117 13.58 -24.28 6.26
C VAL A 117 14.50 -23.15 5.77
N ALA A 118 15.80 -23.26 5.99
CA ALA A 118 16.78 -22.28 5.49
C ALA A 118 16.70 -22.15 3.95
N THR A 119 16.60 -23.28 3.24
CA THR A 119 16.45 -23.30 1.79
C THR A 119 15.13 -22.68 1.36
N ALA A 120 14.02 -23.03 2.01
CA ALA A 120 12.71 -22.44 1.72
C ALA A 120 12.70 -20.92 1.92
N LEU A 121 13.26 -20.43 3.03
CA LEU A 121 13.41 -19.00 3.29
C LEU A 121 14.29 -18.30 2.26
N GLN A 122 15.35 -18.96 1.77
CA GLN A 122 16.18 -18.41 0.70
C GLN A 122 15.39 -18.24 -0.61
N VAL A 123 14.59 -19.23 -1.00
CA VAL A 123 13.72 -19.14 -2.17
C VAL A 123 12.66 -18.04 -1.99
N MET A 124 12.06 -17.94 -0.80
CA MET A 124 11.11 -16.87 -0.50
C MET A 124 11.75 -15.48 -0.60
N ARG A 125 12.99 -15.30 -0.12
CA ARG A 125 13.73 -14.03 -0.29
C ARG A 125 13.97 -13.69 -1.76
N ALA A 126 14.29 -14.67 -2.59
CA ALA A 126 14.41 -14.46 -4.04
C ALA A 126 13.08 -14.04 -4.67
N GLY A 127 11.96 -14.64 -4.25
CA GLY A 127 10.62 -14.24 -4.67
C GLY A 127 10.29 -12.78 -4.29
N VAL A 128 10.59 -12.39 -3.05
CA VAL A 128 10.40 -10.99 -2.60
C VAL A 128 11.28 -10.03 -3.40
N ALA A 129 12.54 -10.40 -3.66
CA ALA A 129 13.43 -9.59 -4.50
C ALA A 129 12.86 -9.39 -5.90
N ALA A 130 12.31 -10.44 -6.52
CA ALA A 130 11.66 -10.34 -7.84
C ALA A 130 10.47 -9.37 -7.84
N VAL A 131 9.62 -9.41 -6.80
CA VAL A 131 8.49 -8.47 -6.66
C VAL A 131 8.99 -7.03 -6.51
N ILE A 132 10.04 -6.80 -5.70
CA ILE A 132 10.64 -5.47 -5.55
C ILE A 132 11.17 -4.98 -6.90
N PHE A 133 11.85 -5.84 -7.65
CA PHE A 133 12.35 -5.53 -8.99
C PHE A 133 11.22 -5.14 -9.94
N ASP A 134 10.12 -5.90 -9.94
CA ASP A 134 8.95 -5.60 -10.78
C ASP A 134 8.36 -4.22 -10.44
N VAL A 135 8.20 -3.91 -9.15
CA VAL A 135 7.71 -2.59 -8.70
C VAL A 135 8.66 -1.47 -9.14
N VAL A 136 9.97 -1.66 -8.99
CA VAL A 136 10.98 -0.65 -9.41
C VAL A 136 10.92 -0.43 -10.90
N ILE A 137 10.81 -1.49 -11.71
CA ILE A 137 10.71 -1.39 -13.19
C ILE A 137 9.44 -0.63 -13.57
N ASN A 138 8.30 -0.96 -12.97
CA ASN A 138 7.03 -0.29 -13.25
C ASN A 138 7.08 1.20 -12.88
N LEU A 139 7.67 1.56 -11.74
CA LEU A 139 7.87 2.96 -11.35
C LEU A 139 8.82 3.68 -12.31
N ALA A 140 9.91 3.06 -12.71
CA ALA A 140 10.86 3.62 -13.68
C ALA A 140 10.19 3.84 -15.03
N GLN A 141 9.37 2.90 -15.52
CA GLN A 141 8.60 3.05 -16.76
C GLN A 141 7.62 4.21 -16.68
N ASN A 142 6.94 4.40 -15.54
CA ASN A 142 6.03 5.53 -15.35
C ASN A 142 6.75 6.87 -15.44
N VAL A 143 7.94 6.99 -14.84
CA VAL A 143 8.79 8.19 -14.95
C VAL A 143 9.25 8.39 -16.39
N TRP A 144 9.68 7.33 -17.07
CA TRP A 144 10.12 7.36 -18.47
C TRP A 144 9.01 7.83 -19.41
N ASN A 145 7.79 7.33 -19.21
CA ASN A 145 6.63 7.69 -20.02
C ASN A 145 6.21 9.16 -19.86
N THR A 146 6.59 9.81 -18.77
CA THR A 146 6.36 11.25 -18.56
C THR A 146 7.14 12.13 -19.52
N LYS A 147 8.18 11.57 -20.21
CA LYS A 147 9.05 12.24 -21.20
C LYS A 147 9.67 13.57 -20.71
N ARG A 148 9.67 13.84 -19.43
CA ARG A 148 10.34 15.00 -18.83
C ARG A 148 11.76 14.61 -18.42
N ILE A 149 12.73 15.17 -19.09
CA ILE A 149 14.16 14.93 -18.85
C ILE A 149 14.53 15.22 -17.38
N LEU A 150 13.89 16.19 -16.75
CA LEU A 150 14.12 16.56 -15.35
C LEU A 150 13.86 15.36 -14.42
N TYR A 151 12.73 14.66 -14.56
CA TYR A 151 12.36 13.54 -13.69
C TYR A 151 13.24 12.33 -13.92
N ILE A 152 13.63 12.08 -15.17
CA ILE A 152 14.58 11.01 -15.51
C ILE A 152 15.95 11.29 -14.90
N ALA A 153 16.44 12.53 -15.02
CA ALA A 153 17.70 12.94 -14.43
C ALA A 153 17.67 12.84 -12.89
N MET A 154 16.58 13.29 -12.25
CA MET A 154 16.40 13.16 -10.81
C MET A 154 16.41 11.70 -10.35
N MET A 155 15.75 10.80 -11.08
CA MET A 155 15.74 9.36 -10.79
C MET A 155 17.15 8.77 -10.82
N ILE A 156 17.94 9.09 -11.86
CA ILE A 156 19.32 8.61 -12.00
C ILE A 156 20.23 9.19 -10.92
N ILE A 157 20.13 10.50 -10.65
CA ILE A 157 20.94 11.17 -9.63
C ILE A 157 20.59 10.65 -8.22
N ALA A 158 19.29 10.47 -7.92
CA ALA A 158 18.84 9.91 -6.66
C ALA A 158 19.36 8.48 -6.44
N PHE A 159 19.32 7.66 -7.48
CA PHE A 159 19.86 6.30 -7.42
C PHE A 159 21.38 6.31 -7.22
N ALA A 160 22.10 7.14 -7.95
CA ALA A 160 23.56 7.27 -7.81
C ALA A 160 23.95 7.81 -6.43
N ALA A 161 23.24 8.80 -5.90
CA ALA A 161 23.48 9.35 -4.58
C ALA A 161 23.23 8.31 -3.46
N ALA A 162 22.16 7.54 -3.57
CA ALA A 162 21.86 6.51 -2.59
C ALA A 162 22.84 5.33 -2.64
N TYR A 163 23.28 4.92 -3.84
CA TYR A 163 24.14 3.76 -4.03
C TYR A 163 25.62 4.05 -3.88
N LEU A 164 26.13 5.19 -4.40
CA LEU A 164 27.56 5.52 -4.44
C LEU A 164 28.01 6.35 -3.23
N LEU A 165 27.13 7.18 -2.70
CA LEU A 165 27.46 8.12 -1.64
C LEU A 165 26.85 7.75 -0.27
N ASP A 166 26.14 6.62 -0.19
CA ASP A 166 25.44 6.14 1.03
C ASP A 166 24.56 7.24 1.68
N VAL A 167 24.02 8.14 0.85
CA VAL A 167 23.18 9.24 1.35
C VAL A 167 21.88 8.67 1.90
N SER A 168 21.52 9.08 3.10
CA SER A 168 20.26 8.68 3.73
C SER A 168 19.07 8.93 2.81
N ALA A 169 18.19 7.93 2.68
CA ALA A 169 16.97 8.03 1.88
C ALA A 169 16.12 9.25 2.24
N MET A 170 16.11 9.68 3.51
CA MET A 170 15.42 10.90 3.94
C MET A 170 15.94 12.15 3.22
N ILE A 171 17.25 12.31 3.09
CA ILE A 171 17.87 13.48 2.44
C ILE A 171 17.49 13.48 0.95
N VAL A 172 17.55 12.30 0.31
CA VAL A 172 17.15 12.14 -1.10
C VAL A 172 15.68 12.52 -1.31
N ILE A 173 14.78 12.05 -0.43
CA ILE A 173 13.35 12.38 -0.50
C ILE A 173 13.13 13.89 -0.36
N PHE A 174 13.72 14.55 0.64
CA PHE A 174 13.56 15.99 0.83
C PHE A 174 14.15 16.81 -0.31
N ALA A 175 15.30 16.40 -0.86
CA ALA A 175 15.89 17.04 -2.03
C ALA A 175 14.99 16.93 -3.26
N CYS A 176 14.48 15.73 -3.55
CA CYS A 176 13.54 15.50 -4.65
C CYS A 176 12.24 16.29 -4.48
N LEU A 177 11.70 16.36 -3.25
CA LEU A 177 10.52 17.13 -2.94
C LEU A 177 10.76 18.63 -3.15
N GLY A 178 11.91 19.16 -2.71
CA GLY A 178 12.30 20.55 -2.93
C GLY A 178 12.39 20.90 -4.42
N ILE A 179 13.08 20.07 -5.21
CA ILE A 179 13.20 20.26 -6.66
C ILE A 179 11.83 20.18 -7.35
N GLY A 180 10.99 19.22 -6.96
CA GLY A 180 9.64 19.07 -7.49
C GLY A 180 8.73 20.28 -7.20
N LEU A 181 8.82 20.85 -5.99
CA LEU A 181 8.10 22.09 -5.63
C LEU A 181 8.56 23.28 -6.47
N VAL A 182 9.86 23.44 -6.68
CA VAL A 182 10.41 24.52 -7.51
C VAL A 182 9.94 24.37 -8.97
N ASP A 183 10.00 23.16 -9.53
CA ASP A 183 9.51 22.90 -10.90
C ASP A 183 8.01 23.22 -11.03
N LEU A 184 7.21 22.82 -10.05
CA LEU A 184 5.78 23.09 -10.01
C LEU A 184 5.51 24.60 -9.96
N LEU A 185 6.21 25.36 -9.12
CA LEU A 185 6.07 26.81 -9.02
C LEU A 185 6.49 27.52 -10.31
N LEU A 186 7.56 27.07 -10.95
CA LEU A 186 8.02 27.62 -12.23
C LEU A 186 7.03 27.33 -13.36
N THR A 187 6.49 26.13 -13.41
CA THR A 187 5.48 25.72 -14.40
C THR A 187 4.19 26.51 -14.21
N TYR A 188 3.75 26.72 -12.96
CA TYR A 188 2.57 27.51 -12.63
C TYR A 188 2.74 28.99 -13.02
N ARG A 189 3.91 29.58 -12.73
CA ARG A 189 4.25 30.95 -13.15
C ARG A 189 4.28 31.12 -14.67
N LYS A 190 4.77 30.10 -15.39
CA LYS A 190 4.86 30.11 -16.87
C LYS A 190 3.45 30.05 -17.50
N LYS A 191 2.55 29.24 -16.93
CA LYS A 191 1.17 29.13 -17.38
C LYS A 191 0.38 30.45 -17.18
N ARG A 192 0.60 31.10 -16.04
CA ARG A 192 -0.04 32.39 -15.72
C ARG A 192 0.48 33.57 -16.57
N LYS A 193 1.71 33.49 -17.12
CA LYS A 193 2.28 34.48 -18.05
C LYS A 193 1.92 34.23 -19.49
N GLY A 194 1.44 33.04 -19.85
CA GLY A 194 0.99 32.71 -21.22
C GLY A 194 -0.51 32.93 -21.45
N GLU A 195 -1.27 33.25 -20.40
CA GLU A 195 -2.69 33.60 -20.46
C GLU A 195 -2.94 35.13 -20.32
N ALA A 196 -1.89 35.95 -20.22
CA ALA A 196 -1.89 37.41 -20.23
C ALA A 196 -1.25 37.95 -21.51
#